data_8c0edefe8a56adf45db8617cd646173c
#
_entry.id   8c0edefe8a56adf45db8617cd646173c
#
_cell.length_a   1.000
_cell.length_b   1.000
_cell.length_c   1.000
_cell.angle_alpha   90.00
_cell.angle_beta   90.00
_cell.angle_gamma   90.00
#
_symmetry.space_group_name_H-M   'P 1'
#
loop_
_entity.id
_entity.type
_entity.pdbx_description
1 polymer ?
#
loop_
_entity_poly.entity_id
_entity_poly.type
_entity_poly.pdbx_seq_one_letter_code
_entity_poly.pdbx_strand_id
1 'polypeptide(L)'
;AIVAGMAIGLIGAWRRGTRLDAGILMLALFTWALPTFFMGIILVLLLGRGRLPVGGMVTPGLEPADGLAYWIDVGEHLVMPTIAMAIVYTGEYILIMRSGVMEVLAEDYILTAKAKGLSTLRILRDHALKNAMLPMVTMIALTFGYTVGGAIQVETVFSWPGLGRLMYDSVQKRDYPVLQGTFLLLAVTVIIANLLADILYSVLDPRVKAE
;
A
#
# COMPACT_ATOMS: atom_id res chain seq x y z
N ALA A 1 4.18 4.29 -0.81
CA ALA A 1 2.85 4.47 -0.22
C ALA A 1 2.89 4.43 1.31
N ILE A 2 3.31 3.31 1.94
CA ILE A 2 3.23 3.08 3.40
C ILE A 2 3.86 4.23 4.21
N VAL A 3 5.16 4.46 4.06
CA VAL A 3 5.89 5.48 4.84
C VAL A 3 5.31 6.89 4.62
N ALA A 4 5.00 7.23 3.36
CA ALA A 4 4.40 8.53 3.04
C ALA A 4 3.01 8.69 3.65
N GLY A 5 2.14 7.67 3.51
CA GLY A 5 0.80 7.68 4.08
C GLY A 5 0.80 7.79 5.61
N MET A 6 1.66 7.01 6.28
CA MET A 6 1.83 7.09 7.73
C MET A 6 2.30 8.48 8.19
N ALA A 7 3.31 9.04 7.54
CA ALA A 7 3.85 10.36 7.91
C ALA A 7 2.80 11.47 7.71
N ILE A 8 2.11 11.47 6.57
CA ILE A 8 1.07 12.46 6.26
C ILE A 8 -0.14 12.29 7.19
N GLY A 9 -0.58 11.03 7.45
CA GLY A 9 -1.68 10.73 8.38
C GLY A 9 -1.37 11.18 9.81
N LEU A 10 -0.13 10.94 10.29
CA LEU A 10 0.33 11.41 11.59
C LEU A 10 0.31 12.95 11.69
N ILE A 11 0.76 13.65 10.63
CA ILE A 11 0.71 15.12 10.57
C ILE A 11 -0.73 15.61 10.61
N GLY A 12 -1.65 14.96 9.86
CA GLY A 12 -3.08 15.26 9.89
C GLY A 12 -3.68 15.12 11.29
N ALA A 13 -3.40 14.02 11.97
CA ALA A 13 -3.85 13.79 13.35
C ALA A 13 -3.26 14.81 14.34
N TRP A 14 -1.99 15.16 14.20
CA TRP A 14 -1.35 16.17 15.04
C TRP A 14 -1.96 17.56 14.86
N ARG A 15 -2.29 17.93 13.62
CA ARG A 15 -2.89 19.22 13.25
C ARG A 15 -4.41 19.16 13.17
N ARG A 16 -5.05 18.24 13.90
CA ARG A 16 -6.50 18.00 13.86
C ARG A 16 -7.30 19.29 13.98
N GLY A 17 -8.37 19.40 13.21
CA GLY A 17 -9.26 20.57 13.20
C GLY A 17 -8.71 21.80 12.51
N THR A 18 -7.52 21.74 11.92
CA THR A 18 -6.93 22.84 11.12
C THR A 18 -7.28 22.69 9.64
N ARG A 19 -7.07 23.76 8.86
CA ARG A 19 -7.18 23.72 7.39
C ARG A 19 -6.21 22.71 6.75
N LEU A 20 -5.05 22.49 7.37
CA LEU A 20 -4.08 21.47 6.92
C LEU A 20 -4.67 20.06 7.06
N ASP A 21 -5.26 19.76 8.20
CA ASP A 21 -5.94 18.49 8.44
C ASP A 21 -7.07 18.25 7.43
N ALA A 22 -7.91 19.26 7.19
CA ALA A 22 -8.97 19.18 6.18
C ALA A 22 -8.39 18.93 4.77
N GLY A 23 -7.31 19.60 4.39
CA GLY A 23 -6.63 19.39 3.11
C GLY A 23 -6.04 17.98 2.98
N ILE A 24 -5.41 17.45 4.02
CA ILE A 24 -4.89 16.07 4.06
C ILE A 24 -6.04 15.06 3.91
N LEU A 25 -7.15 15.27 4.61
CA LEU A 25 -8.32 14.41 4.49
C LEU A 25 -8.92 14.42 3.08
N MET A 26 -9.07 15.61 2.48
CA MET A 26 -9.58 15.73 1.11
C MET A 26 -8.67 15.02 0.12
N LEU A 27 -7.35 15.21 0.24
CA LEU A 27 -6.37 14.53 -0.60
C LEU A 27 -6.46 13.01 -0.44
N ALA A 28 -6.51 12.53 0.80
CA ALA A 28 -6.58 11.11 1.10
C ALA A 28 -7.86 10.47 0.55
N LEU A 29 -9.02 11.11 0.77
CA LEU A 29 -10.29 10.65 0.24
C LEU A 29 -10.32 10.66 -1.29
N PHE A 30 -9.76 11.71 -1.91
CA PHE A 30 -9.69 11.81 -3.36
C PHE A 30 -8.82 10.70 -3.96
N THR A 31 -7.61 10.48 -3.42
CA THR A 31 -6.71 9.44 -3.93
C THR A 31 -7.23 8.04 -3.67
N TRP A 32 -7.84 7.78 -2.51
CA TRP A 32 -8.45 6.50 -2.18
C TRP A 32 -9.70 6.17 -3.01
N ALA A 33 -10.50 7.19 -3.35
CA ALA A 33 -11.71 7.00 -4.17
C ALA A 33 -11.40 6.70 -5.64
N LEU A 34 -10.20 7.01 -6.12
CA LEU A 34 -9.83 6.76 -7.51
C LEU A 34 -9.54 5.26 -7.74
N PRO A 35 -10.19 4.64 -8.74
CA PRO A 35 -9.82 3.30 -9.16
C PRO A 35 -8.36 3.25 -9.64
N THR A 36 -7.61 2.21 -9.26
CA THR A 36 -6.19 2.06 -9.62
C THR A 36 -5.97 2.06 -11.13
N PHE A 37 -6.85 1.42 -11.90
CA PHE A 37 -6.77 1.40 -13.36
C PHE A 37 -6.95 2.80 -13.96
N PHE A 38 -7.86 3.61 -13.39
CA PHE A 38 -8.10 4.97 -13.86
C PHE A 38 -6.88 5.85 -13.63
N MET A 39 -6.23 5.74 -12.46
CA MET A 39 -4.96 6.39 -12.19
C MET A 39 -3.87 5.93 -13.17
N GLY A 40 -3.83 4.64 -13.49
CA GLY A 40 -2.92 4.10 -14.50
C GLY A 40 -3.12 4.74 -15.88
N ILE A 41 -4.37 4.87 -16.34
CA ILE A 41 -4.69 5.52 -17.61
C ILE A 41 -4.26 7.00 -17.60
N ILE A 42 -4.52 7.73 -16.52
CA ILE A 42 -4.08 9.13 -16.39
C ILE A 42 -2.55 9.22 -16.53
N LEU A 43 -1.80 8.34 -15.86
CA LEU A 43 -0.33 8.35 -15.95
C LEU A 43 0.16 8.04 -17.36
N VAL A 44 -0.45 7.07 -18.04
CA VAL A 44 -0.13 6.77 -19.45
C VAL A 44 -0.36 8.01 -20.35
N LEU A 45 -1.47 8.73 -20.16
CA LEU A 45 -1.77 9.93 -20.94
C LEU A 45 -0.81 11.09 -20.66
N LEU A 46 -0.37 11.25 -19.42
CA LEU A 46 0.48 12.35 -18.99
C LEU A 46 1.98 12.08 -19.23
N LEU A 47 2.44 10.86 -18.97
CA LEU A 47 3.87 10.51 -18.94
C LEU A 47 4.30 9.61 -20.10
N GLY A 48 3.36 8.90 -20.72
CA GLY A 48 3.65 7.93 -21.80
C GLY A 48 4.06 8.56 -23.15
N ARG A 49 3.99 9.90 -23.28
CA ARG A 49 4.40 10.60 -24.51
C ARG A 49 5.91 10.70 -24.65
N GLY A 50 6.60 9.57 -24.74
CA GLY A 50 8.05 9.48 -24.99
C GLY A 50 8.94 9.70 -23.76
N ARG A 51 8.36 9.75 -22.54
CA ARG A 51 9.14 9.91 -21.29
C ARG A 51 9.33 8.58 -20.55
N LEU A 52 8.31 7.73 -20.54
CA LEU A 52 8.34 6.41 -19.88
C LEU A 52 7.64 5.39 -20.77
N PRO A 53 8.04 4.10 -20.69
CA PRO A 53 7.38 3.02 -21.43
C PRO A 53 5.94 2.86 -20.94
N VAL A 54 5.00 2.72 -21.89
CA VAL A 54 3.55 2.69 -21.60
C VAL A 54 2.98 1.31 -21.37
N GLY A 55 3.73 0.24 -21.66
CA GLY A 55 3.23 -1.12 -21.50
C GLY A 55 4.28 -2.18 -21.76
N GLY A 56 4.00 -3.40 -21.27
CA GLY A 56 4.94 -4.51 -21.30
C GLY A 56 5.86 -4.52 -20.09
N MET A 57 6.70 -5.54 -20.01
CA MET A 57 7.71 -5.69 -18.95
C MET A 57 9.08 -5.16 -19.39
N VAL A 58 9.33 -5.17 -20.68
CA VAL A 58 10.62 -4.86 -21.28
C VAL A 58 10.43 -4.36 -22.71
N THR A 59 11.34 -3.53 -23.18
CA THR A 59 11.37 -3.05 -24.56
C THR A 59 11.66 -4.23 -25.53
N PRO A 60 10.86 -4.39 -26.61
CA PRO A 60 11.08 -5.47 -27.58
C PRO A 60 12.51 -5.49 -28.11
N GLY A 61 13.14 -6.64 -28.05
CA GLY A 61 14.51 -6.85 -28.52
C GLY A 61 15.58 -6.84 -27.41
N LEU A 62 15.22 -6.46 -26.19
CA LEU A 62 16.10 -6.64 -25.02
C LEU A 62 15.86 -8.02 -24.39
N GLU A 63 16.96 -8.71 -24.08
CA GLU A 63 16.94 -10.03 -23.48
C GLU A 63 17.70 -10.05 -22.14
N PRO A 64 17.43 -11.02 -21.23
CA PRO A 64 18.17 -11.12 -19.97
C PRO A 64 19.69 -11.21 -20.14
N ALA A 65 20.16 -11.69 -21.30
CA ALA A 65 21.58 -11.75 -21.65
C ALA A 65 22.23 -10.36 -21.79
N ASP A 66 21.44 -9.29 -22.00
CA ASP A 66 21.93 -7.90 -22.06
C ASP A 66 22.30 -7.33 -20.67
N GLY A 67 22.15 -8.14 -19.62
CA GLY A 67 22.65 -7.85 -18.29
C GLY A 67 21.95 -6.62 -17.65
N LEU A 68 22.77 -5.62 -17.28
CA LEU A 68 22.26 -4.44 -16.56
C LEU A 68 21.26 -3.62 -17.37
N ALA A 69 21.43 -3.53 -18.69
CA ALA A 69 20.51 -2.77 -19.56
C ALA A 69 19.09 -3.33 -19.53
N TYR A 70 18.95 -4.65 -19.52
CA TYR A 70 17.66 -5.33 -19.37
C TYR A 70 16.97 -4.95 -18.03
N TRP A 71 17.70 -5.02 -16.91
CA TRP A 71 17.11 -4.74 -15.59
C TRP A 71 16.78 -3.26 -15.39
N ILE A 72 17.53 -2.35 -16.00
CA ILE A 72 17.18 -0.92 -16.01
C ILE A 72 15.87 -0.71 -16.78
N ASP A 73 15.74 -1.30 -17.96
CA ASP A 73 14.54 -1.20 -18.79
C ASP A 73 13.30 -1.79 -18.09
N VAL A 74 13.43 -2.95 -17.45
CA VAL A 74 12.36 -3.50 -16.59
C VAL A 74 11.99 -2.52 -15.47
N GLY A 75 12.98 -1.88 -14.85
CA GLY A 75 12.77 -0.86 -13.84
C GLY A 75 11.98 0.35 -14.38
N GLU A 76 12.29 0.83 -15.58
CA GLU A 76 11.56 1.92 -16.24
C GLU A 76 10.09 1.55 -16.51
N HIS A 77 9.84 0.31 -16.96
CA HIS A 77 8.47 -0.20 -17.18
C HIS A 77 7.68 -0.34 -15.88
N LEU A 78 8.34 -0.53 -14.72
CA LEU A 78 7.70 -0.60 -13.40
C LEU A 78 7.32 0.77 -12.83
N VAL A 79 7.88 1.88 -13.33
CA VAL A 79 7.67 3.21 -12.73
C VAL A 79 6.20 3.60 -12.71
N MET A 80 5.52 3.58 -13.85
CA MET A 80 4.12 4.02 -13.93
C MET A 80 3.15 3.11 -13.17
N PRO A 81 3.20 1.76 -13.29
CA PRO A 81 2.40 0.85 -12.46
C PRO A 81 2.58 1.09 -10.97
N THR A 82 3.83 1.23 -10.54
CA THR A 82 4.16 1.46 -9.13
C THR A 82 3.62 2.80 -8.62
N ILE A 83 3.75 3.88 -9.40
CA ILE A 83 3.20 5.20 -9.05
C ILE A 83 1.68 5.15 -8.97
N ALA A 84 1.00 4.49 -9.92
CA ALA A 84 -0.46 4.37 -9.92
C ALA A 84 -0.97 3.74 -8.63
N MET A 85 -0.40 2.59 -8.25
CA MET A 85 -0.75 1.90 -7.00
C MET A 85 -0.33 2.71 -5.77
N ALA A 86 0.86 3.31 -5.79
CA ALA A 86 1.38 4.09 -4.67
C ALA A 86 0.50 5.29 -4.33
N ILE A 87 -0.03 6.01 -5.31
CA ILE A 87 -0.93 7.16 -5.09
C ILE A 87 -2.20 6.70 -4.39
N VAL A 88 -2.87 5.66 -4.90
CA VAL A 88 -4.13 5.15 -4.35
C VAL A 88 -3.94 4.61 -2.93
N TYR A 89 -2.96 3.74 -2.73
CA TYR A 89 -2.68 3.18 -1.40
C TYR A 89 -2.18 4.22 -0.39
N THR A 90 -1.52 5.29 -0.83
CA THR A 90 -1.11 6.38 0.07
C THR A 90 -2.33 7.03 0.72
N GLY A 91 -3.42 7.25 -0.03
CA GLY A 91 -4.68 7.77 0.53
C GLY A 91 -5.24 6.88 1.64
N GLU A 92 -5.29 5.58 1.41
CA GLU A 92 -5.74 4.60 2.40
C GLU A 92 -4.90 4.63 3.67
N TYR A 93 -3.56 4.60 3.54
CA TYR A 93 -2.65 4.65 4.69
C TYR A 93 -2.74 5.96 5.47
N ILE A 94 -3.01 7.09 4.80
CA ILE A 94 -3.28 8.38 5.47
C ILE A 94 -4.52 8.26 6.36
N LEU A 95 -5.62 7.72 5.83
CA LEU A 95 -6.88 7.60 6.55
C LEU A 95 -6.74 6.70 7.77
N ILE A 96 -6.15 5.52 7.61
CA ILE A 96 -5.99 4.54 8.70
C ILE A 96 -5.05 5.09 9.78
N MET A 97 -3.91 5.64 9.40
CA MET A 97 -2.98 6.20 10.37
C MET A 97 -3.58 7.37 11.14
N ARG A 98 -4.26 8.28 10.43
CA ARG A 98 -4.92 9.41 11.05
C ARG A 98 -6.02 8.96 12.02
N SER A 99 -6.91 8.05 11.61
CA SER A 99 -7.98 7.55 12.49
C SER A 99 -7.43 6.81 13.70
N GLY A 100 -6.45 5.93 13.53
CA GLY A 100 -5.81 5.21 14.63
C GLY A 100 -5.14 6.14 15.65
N VAL A 101 -4.42 7.17 15.19
CA VAL A 101 -3.83 8.17 16.11
C VAL A 101 -4.93 8.96 16.83
N MET A 102 -6.01 9.33 16.14
CA MET A 102 -7.12 10.08 16.74
C MET A 102 -7.84 9.26 17.81
N GLU A 103 -8.06 7.96 17.58
CA GLU A 103 -8.64 7.03 18.54
C GLU A 103 -7.78 6.93 19.78
N VAL A 104 -6.48 6.65 19.61
CA VAL A 104 -5.54 6.57 20.73
C VAL A 104 -5.47 7.88 21.52
N LEU A 105 -5.51 9.04 20.86
CA LEU A 105 -5.48 10.34 21.56
C LEU A 105 -6.74 10.63 22.39
N ALA A 106 -7.82 9.87 22.23
CA ALA A 106 -9.04 9.96 23.01
C ALA A 106 -9.02 9.06 24.27
N GLU A 107 -8.03 8.18 24.42
CA GLU A 107 -7.91 7.25 25.53
C GLU A 107 -7.53 7.91 26.87
N ASP A 108 -8.01 7.37 27.99
CA ASP A 108 -7.83 7.91 29.35
C ASP A 108 -6.36 8.00 29.77
N TYR A 109 -5.52 7.07 29.32
CA TYR A 109 -4.10 7.11 29.67
C TYR A 109 -3.37 8.30 29.01
N ILE A 110 -3.89 8.83 27.91
CA ILE A 110 -3.38 10.04 27.28
C ILE A 110 -3.72 11.28 28.13
N LEU A 111 -4.91 11.32 28.76
CA LEU A 111 -5.25 12.36 29.72
C LEU A 111 -4.26 12.35 30.91
N THR A 112 -3.96 11.16 31.41
CA THR A 112 -2.95 10.98 32.49
C THR A 112 -1.57 11.48 32.04
N ALA A 113 -1.15 11.18 30.80
CA ALA A 113 0.12 11.64 30.25
C ALA A 113 0.18 13.18 30.14
N LYS A 114 -0.94 13.81 29.72
CA LYS A 114 -1.06 15.28 29.68
C LYS A 114 -1.03 15.88 31.09
N ALA A 115 -1.72 15.27 32.07
CA ALA A 115 -1.71 15.73 33.47
C ALA A 115 -0.31 15.67 34.09
N LYS A 116 0.54 14.72 33.65
CA LYS A 116 1.97 14.63 34.03
C LYS A 116 2.87 15.66 33.32
N GLY A 117 2.28 16.54 32.49
CA GLY A 117 3.04 17.61 31.81
C GLY A 117 3.86 17.16 30.61
N LEU A 118 3.58 15.97 30.03
CA LEU A 118 4.28 15.50 28.84
C LEU A 118 3.92 16.39 27.65
N SER A 119 4.95 16.75 26.85
CA SER A 119 4.72 17.52 25.61
C SER A 119 3.93 16.69 24.58
N THR A 120 3.15 17.37 23.74
CA THR A 120 2.35 16.73 22.68
C THR A 120 3.20 15.81 21.79
N LEU A 121 4.42 16.25 21.42
CA LEU A 121 5.33 15.43 20.62
C LEU A 121 5.74 14.13 21.31
N ARG A 122 6.01 14.18 22.62
CA ARG A 122 6.34 12.99 23.42
C ARG A 122 5.13 12.06 23.53
N ILE A 123 3.95 12.59 23.73
CA ILE A 123 2.70 11.80 23.76
C ILE A 123 2.49 11.10 22.39
N LEU A 124 2.64 11.81 21.29
CA LEU A 124 2.50 11.23 19.95
C LEU A 124 3.51 10.11 19.71
N ARG A 125 4.81 10.37 19.99
CA ARG A 125 5.88 9.42 19.70
C ARG A 125 5.83 8.18 20.59
N ASP A 126 5.69 8.38 21.91
CA ASP A 126 5.91 7.33 22.90
C ASP A 126 4.61 6.59 23.27
N HIS A 127 3.45 7.20 23.07
CA HIS A 127 2.15 6.65 23.44
C HIS A 127 1.20 6.42 22.25
N ALA A 128 1.03 7.41 21.36
CA ALA A 128 0.03 7.30 20.31
C ALA A 128 0.52 6.49 19.11
N LEU A 129 1.75 6.76 18.63
CA LEU A 129 2.25 6.12 17.40
C LEU A 129 2.31 4.59 17.55
N LYS A 130 2.81 4.09 18.69
CA LYS A 130 2.96 2.65 18.91
C LYS A 130 1.61 1.91 18.81
N ASN A 131 0.57 2.44 19.44
CA ASN A 131 -0.75 1.82 19.45
C ASN A 131 -1.48 2.03 18.10
N ALA A 132 -1.31 3.20 17.45
CA ALA A 132 -1.86 3.48 16.13
C ALA A 132 -1.21 2.63 15.01
N MET A 133 -0.05 2.02 15.27
CA MET A 133 0.59 1.09 14.33
C MET A 133 -0.14 -0.26 14.23
N LEU A 134 -0.92 -0.67 15.21
CA LEU A 134 -1.60 -1.97 15.20
C LEU A 134 -2.49 -2.14 13.95
N PRO A 135 -3.48 -1.25 13.69
CA PRO A 135 -4.30 -1.37 12.47
C PRO A 135 -3.46 -1.21 11.19
N MET A 136 -2.35 -0.46 11.24
CA MET A 136 -1.45 -0.30 10.09
C MET A 136 -0.77 -1.60 9.70
N VAL A 137 -0.31 -2.40 10.67
CA VAL A 137 0.33 -3.71 10.41
C VAL A 137 -0.63 -4.63 9.67
N THR A 138 -1.89 -4.71 10.12
CA THR A 138 -2.92 -5.50 9.43
C THR A 138 -3.08 -5.05 7.97
N MET A 139 -3.24 -3.76 7.75
CA MET A 139 -3.44 -3.23 6.42
C MET A 139 -2.23 -3.44 5.51
N ILE A 140 -1.01 -3.28 6.04
CA ILE A 140 0.22 -3.56 5.29
C ILE A 140 0.26 -5.03 4.85
N ALA A 141 -0.05 -5.97 5.76
CA ALA A 141 -0.07 -7.40 5.44
C ALA A 141 -1.13 -7.74 4.39
N LEU A 142 -2.36 -7.23 4.55
CA LEU A 142 -3.44 -7.44 3.58
C LEU A 142 -3.07 -6.84 2.21
N THR A 143 -2.59 -5.60 2.17
CA THR A 143 -2.19 -4.95 0.92
C THR A 143 -1.05 -5.70 0.24
N PHE A 144 -0.08 -6.21 1.01
CA PHE A 144 1.00 -7.04 0.47
C PHE A 144 0.44 -8.34 -0.15
N GLY A 145 -0.43 -9.03 0.57
CA GLY A 145 -1.09 -10.25 0.08
C GLY A 145 -1.86 -9.99 -1.23
N TYR A 146 -2.66 -8.94 -1.30
CA TYR A 146 -3.40 -8.57 -2.51
C TYR A 146 -2.50 -8.13 -3.65
N THR A 147 -1.42 -7.39 -3.38
CA THR A 147 -0.50 -6.92 -4.42
C THR A 147 0.26 -8.07 -5.06
N VAL A 148 0.73 -9.03 -4.27
CA VAL A 148 1.41 -10.23 -4.78
C VAL A 148 0.41 -11.16 -5.48
N GLY A 149 -0.84 -11.21 -4.98
CA GLY A 149 -1.92 -11.99 -5.62
C GLY A 149 -2.36 -11.48 -6.99
N GLY A 150 -1.86 -10.33 -7.41
CA GLY A 150 -2.05 -9.76 -8.74
C GLY A 150 -2.99 -8.56 -8.75
N ALA A 151 -2.44 -7.44 -9.17
CA ALA A 151 -3.20 -6.23 -9.46
C ALA A 151 -3.79 -6.28 -10.86
N ILE A 152 -4.78 -7.17 -11.10
CA ILE A 152 -5.34 -7.47 -12.43
C ILE A 152 -5.57 -6.20 -13.26
N GLN A 153 -6.17 -5.17 -12.66
CA GLN A 153 -6.51 -3.93 -13.35
C GLN A 153 -5.25 -3.17 -13.80
N VAL A 154 -4.26 -3.04 -12.93
CA VAL A 154 -3.00 -2.34 -13.22
C VAL A 154 -2.18 -3.13 -14.24
N GLU A 155 -2.06 -4.45 -14.04
CA GLU A 155 -1.36 -5.35 -14.95
C GLU A 155 -1.98 -5.31 -16.35
N THR A 156 -3.32 -5.20 -16.45
CA THR A 156 -4.02 -5.08 -17.74
C THR A 156 -3.74 -3.74 -18.42
N VAL A 157 -3.83 -2.62 -17.67
CA VAL A 157 -3.59 -1.26 -18.23
C VAL A 157 -2.17 -1.14 -18.77
N PHE A 158 -1.19 -1.63 -18.01
CA PHE A 158 0.22 -1.54 -18.39
C PHE A 158 0.73 -2.76 -19.18
N SER A 159 -0.16 -3.69 -19.56
CA SER A 159 0.23 -4.94 -20.24
C SER A 159 1.36 -5.69 -19.54
N TRP A 160 1.43 -5.59 -18.21
CA TRP A 160 2.43 -6.26 -17.39
C TRP A 160 2.12 -7.75 -17.27
N PRO A 161 3.09 -8.66 -17.47
CA PRO A 161 2.88 -10.12 -17.39
C PRO A 161 2.88 -10.58 -15.92
N GLY A 162 1.85 -10.19 -15.15
CA GLY A 162 1.70 -10.55 -13.75
C GLY A 162 0.72 -11.70 -13.51
N LEU A 163 0.58 -12.11 -12.23
CA LEU A 163 -0.32 -13.19 -11.82
C LEU A 163 -1.79 -12.85 -12.06
N GLY A 164 -2.20 -11.60 -11.84
CA GLY A 164 -3.57 -11.18 -12.04
C GLY A 164 -3.98 -11.26 -13.51
N ARG A 165 -3.11 -10.84 -14.42
CA ARG A 165 -3.33 -10.97 -15.85
C ARG A 165 -3.34 -12.43 -16.28
N LEU A 166 -2.44 -13.27 -15.75
CA LEU A 166 -2.44 -14.70 -15.99
C LEU A 166 -3.76 -15.34 -15.57
N MET A 167 -4.29 -14.98 -14.40
CA MET A 167 -5.61 -15.45 -13.94
C MET A 167 -6.72 -15.01 -14.89
N TYR A 168 -6.74 -13.74 -15.27
CA TYR A 168 -7.74 -13.19 -16.21
C TYR A 168 -7.72 -13.93 -17.56
N ASP A 169 -6.55 -14.10 -18.14
CA ASP A 169 -6.37 -14.81 -19.42
C ASP A 169 -6.79 -16.29 -19.30
N SER A 170 -6.52 -16.93 -18.17
CA SER A 170 -6.90 -18.31 -17.90
C SER A 170 -8.41 -18.50 -17.76
N VAL A 171 -9.11 -17.51 -17.17
CA VAL A 171 -10.58 -17.50 -17.16
C VAL A 171 -11.14 -17.46 -18.58
N GLN A 172 -10.61 -16.57 -19.43
CA GLN A 172 -11.07 -16.44 -20.82
C GLN A 172 -10.83 -17.70 -21.63
N LYS A 173 -9.72 -18.38 -21.40
CA LYS A 173 -9.33 -19.63 -22.07
C LYS A 173 -9.93 -20.88 -21.43
N ARG A 174 -10.62 -20.75 -20.29
CA ARG A 174 -11.13 -21.87 -19.47
C ARG A 174 -10.02 -22.85 -19.04
N ASP A 175 -8.82 -22.32 -18.79
CA ASP A 175 -7.66 -23.10 -18.34
C ASP A 175 -7.73 -23.28 -16.82
N TYR A 176 -8.52 -24.27 -16.40
CA TYR A 176 -8.72 -24.60 -14.98
C TYR A 176 -7.44 -25.01 -14.24
N PRO A 177 -6.52 -25.81 -14.82
CA PRO A 177 -5.26 -26.11 -14.15
C PRO A 177 -4.44 -24.88 -13.78
N VAL A 178 -4.28 -23.92 -14.70
CA VAL A 178 -3.56 -22.67 -14.43
C VAL A 178 -4.30 -21.81 -13.41
N LEU A 179 -5.64 -21.75 -13.48
CA LEU A 179 -6.45 -21.06 -12.47
C LEU A 179 -6.25 -21.63 -11.07
N GLN A 180 -6.30 -22.96 -10.94
CA GLN A 180 -6.07 -23.60 -9.64
C GLN A 180 -4.67 -23.31 -9.11
N GLY A 181 -3.65 -23.36 -9.96
CA GLY A 181 -2.27 -23.04 -9.59
C GLY A 181 -2.12 -21.59 -9.12
N THR A 182 -2.71 -20.63 -9.84
CA THR A 182 -2.64 -19.21 -9.46
C THR A 182 -3.42 -18.91 -8.18
N PHE A 183 -4.61 -19.51 -7.98
CA PHE A 183 -5.35 -19.39 -6.72
C PHE A 183 -4.58 -19.99 -5.53
N LEU A 184 -3.92 -21.12 -5.73
CA LEU A 184 -3.08 -21.73 -4.68
C LEU A 184 -1.93 -20.80 -4.30
N LEU A 185 -1.22 -20.23 -5.28
CA LEU A 185 -0.15 -19.26 -5.04
C LEU A 185 -0.66 -18.03 -4.28
N LEU A 186 -1.81 -17.49 -4.69
CA LEU A 186 -2.45 -16.37 -4.00
C LEU A 186 -2.79 -16.72 -2.55
N ALA A 187 -3.43 -17.86 -2.32
CA ALA A 187 -3.78 -18.32 -0.97
C ALA A 187 -2.55 -18.46 -0.08
N VAL A 188 -1.49 -19.11 -0.58
CA VAL A 188 -0.22 -19.27 0.15
C VAL A 188 0.40 -17.91 0.47
N THR A 189 0.39 -16.97 -0.48
CA THR A 189 0.93 -15.62 -0.26
C THR A 189 0.17 -14.88 0.83
N VAL A 190 -1.17 -14.93 0.80
CA VAL A 190 -2.01 -14.29 1.83
C VAL A 190 -1.79 -14.92 3.20
N ILE A 191 -1.67 -16.25 3.27
CA ILE A 191 -1.37 -16.96 4.53
C ILE A 191 -0.01 -16.53 5.09
N ILE A 192 1.02 -16.45 4.24
CA ILE A 192 2.35 -16.01 4.66
C ILE A 192 2.31 -14.55 5.12
N ALA A 193 1.61 -13.67 4.39
CA ALA A 193 1.46 -12.27 4.75
C ALA A 193 0.78 -12.10 6.12
N ASN A 194 -0.29 -12.87 6.39
CA ASN A 194 -0.98 -12.87 7.68
C ASN A 194 -0.08 -13.41 8.80
N LEU A 195 0.65 -14.51 8.56
CA LEU A 195 1.59 -15.05 9.54
C LEU A 195 2.68 -14.03 9.91
N LEU A 196 3.21 -13.29 8.93
CA LEU A 196 4.17 -12.22 9.18
C LEU A 196 3.54 -11.07 9.98
N ALA A 197 2.27 -10.72 9.71
CA ALA A 197 1.54 -9.74 10.49
C ALA A 197 1.38 -10.18 11.95
N ASP A 198 1.00 -11.43 12.20
CA ASP A 198 0.83 -11.97 13.55
C ASP A 198 2.15 -11.95 14.35
N ILE A 199 3.27 -12.26 13.70
CA ILE A 199 4.60 -12.13 14.28
C ILE A 199 4.90 -10.66 14.63
N LEU A 200 4.61 -9.72 13.73
CA LEU A 200 4.80 -8.30 13.97
C LEU A 200 3.89 -7.79 15.10
N TYR A 201 2.64 -8.25 15.17
CA TYR A 201 1.75 -7.97 16.31
C TYR A 201 2.35 -8.38 17.64
N SER A 202 2.87 -9.60 17.72
CA SER A 202 3.47 -10.11 18.97
C SER A 202 4.69 -9.29 19.43
N VAL A 203 5.35 -8.58 18.52
CA VAL A 203 6.48 -7.67 18.82
C VAL A 203 5.98 -6.29 19.23
N LEU A 204 4.93 -5.77 18.58
CA LEU A 204 4.38 -4.43 18.81
C LEU A 204 3.52 -4.37 20.08
N ASP A 205 2.73 -5.41 20.35
CA ASP A 205 1.88 -5.51 21.53
C ASP A 205 2.24 -6.75 22.35
N PRO A 206 3.08 -6.60 23.39
CA PRO A 206 3.46 -7.72 24.25
C PRO A 206 2.29 -8.29 25.09
N ARG A 207 1.12 -7.65 25.12
CA ARG A 207 -0.06 -8.15 25.82
C ARG A 207 -0.69 -9.36 25.14
N VAL A 208 -0.51 -9.50 23.82
CA VAL A 208 -1.00 -10.65 23.03
C VAL A 208 -0.27 -11.96 23.39
N LYS A 209 0.86 -11.91 24.11
CA LYS A 209 1.61 -13.10 24.55
C LYS A 209 1.08 -13.74 25.84
N ALA A 210 0.01 -13.20 26.43
CA ALA A 210 -0.48 -13.60 27.75
C ALA A 210 -1.72 -14.51 27.70
N GLU A 211 -2.16 -14.95 26.53
CA GLU A 211 -3.17 -16.00 26.31
C GLU A 211 -2.55 -17.18 25.54
#